data_6cad673c7fce4a1dd5b25e984f72cfe4
#
_entry.id   6cad673c7fce4a1dd5b25e984f72cfe4
#
_cell.length_a   1.000
_cell.length_b   1.000
_cell.length_c   1.000
_cell.angle_alpha   90.00
_cell.angle_beta   90.00
_cell.angle_gamma   90.00
#
_symmetry.space_group_name_H-M   'P 1'
#
loop_
_entity.id
_entity.type
_entity.pdbx_description
1 polymer ?
#
loop_
_entity_poly.entity_id
_entity_poly.type
_entity_poly.pdbx_seq_one_letter_code
_entity_poly.pdbx_strand_id
1 'polypeptide(L)'
;MSVRRQGASYPTVDELPACLRIKAHDEARARKPCLTFITGNNKKLEEVQKIVGQDNDLPYVITSRKVDLPELQGDPIEIAKEKCRLAAQRVRGPCLTEDTSLCFNALNGMPGPYIKWFLDKCGHDGLNRMLSGFDDKTAYAQTVVAFTIGE
;
A
#
# COMPACT_ATOMS: atom_id res chain seq x y z
N MET A 1 -20.45 0.42 -13.72
CA MET A 1 -19.44 -0.49 -14.29
C MET A 1 -18.97 -1.41 -13.17
N SER A 2 -19.22 -2.71 -13.30
CA SER A 2 -18.88 -3.70 -12.27
C SER A 2 -17.37 -3.99 -12.37
N VAL A 3 -16.61 -3.62 -11.37
CA VAL A 3 -15.21 -4.06 -11.24
C VAL A 3 -15.24 -5.52 -10.80
N ARG A 4 -14.97 -6.43 -11.71
CA ARG A 4 -14.73 -7.82 -11.36
C ARG A 4 -13.44 -7.88 -10.54
N ARG A 5 -13.53 -8.35 -9.30
CA ARG A 5 -12.37 -8.86 -8.58
C ARG A 5 -11.87 -10.07 -9.38
N GLN A 6 -10.85 -9.88 -10.18
CA GLN A 6 -10.08 -11.02 -10.65
C GLN A 6 -9.35 -11.56 -9.43
N GLY A 7 -9.63 -12.80 -9.08
CA GLY A 7 -8.86 -13.53 -8.09
C GLY A 7 -7.43 -13.59 -8.57
N ALA A 8 -6.56 -12.79 -7.99
CA ALA A 8 -5.14 -12.92 -8.19
C ALA A 8 -4.75 -14.27 -7.59
N SER A 9 -4.38 -15.22 -8.44
CA SER A 9 -3.67 -16.42 -8.00
C SER A 9 -2.33 -15.94 -7.42
N TYR A 10 -2.07 -16.25 -6.17
CA TYR A 10 -0.75 -16.01 -5.59
C TYR A 10 0.27 -16.82 -6.37
N PRO A 11 1.43 -16.26 -6.74
CA PRO A 11 2.47 -16.98 -7.41
C PRO A 11 2.89 -18.20 -6.57
N THR A 12 3.04 -19.33 -7.20
CA THR A 12 3.63 -20.51 -6.56
C THR A 12 5.08 -20.24 -6.18
N VAL A 13 5.65 -21.02 -5.25
CA VAL A 13 7.05 -20.86 -4.82
C VAL A 13 8.01 -20.87 -6.02
N ASP A 14 7.68 -21.62 -7.08
CA ASP A 14 8.49 -21.73 -8.31
C ASP A 14 8.39 -20.49 -9.20
N GLU A 15 7.33 -19.72 -9.06
CA GLU A 15 7.12 -18.47 -9.80
C GLU A 15 7.71 -17.24 -9.09
N LEU A 16 8.15 -17.41 -7.84
CA LEU A 16 8.83 -16.35 -7.12
C LEU A 16 10.22 -16.08 -7.73
N PRO A 17 10.66 -14.80 -7.75
CA PRO A 17 12.03 -14.46 -8.16
C PRO A 17 13.08 -15.26 -7.38
N ALA A 18 14.22 -15.51 -8.00
CA ALA A 18 15.29 -16.34 -7.43
C ALA A 18 15.74 -15.87 -6.03
N CYS A 19 15.63 -14.57 -5.74
CA CYS A 19 15.92 -13.99 -4.41
C CYS A 19 14.91 -14.41 -3.32
N LEU A 20 13.71 -14.85 -3.72
CA LEU A 20 12.66 -15.33 -2.81
C LEU A 20 12.56 -16.87 -2.79
N ARG A 21 13.31 -17.56 -3.65
CA ARG A 21 13.37 -19.02 -3.64
C ARG A 21 14.33 -19.47 -2.55
N ILE A 22 13.83 -20.21 -1.60
CA ILE A 22 14.65 -20.87 -0.58
C ILE A 22 15.31 -22.05 -1.30
N LYS A 23 16.65 -22.10 -1.34
CA LYS A 23 17.38 -23.30 -1.77
C LYS A 23 17.09 -24.41 -0.76
N ALA A 24 16.42 -25.46 -1.22
CA ALA A 24 15.92 -26.58 -0.42
C ALA A 24 17.01 -27.52 0.13
N HIS A 25 18.23 -27.04 0.40
CA HIS A 25 19.35 -27.92 0.77
C HIS A 25 20.04 -27.61 2.11
N ASP A 26 19.42 -26.79 2.97
CA ASP A 26 19.91 -26.67 4.34
C ASP A 26 18.80 -27.02 5.33
N GLU A 27 18.98 -28.15 6.04
CA GLU A 27 18.13 -28.61 7.14
C GLU A 27 18.10 -27.70 8.38
N ALA A 28 18.77 -26.58 8.33
CA ALA A 28 18.77 -25.57 9.37
C ALA A 28 17.80 -24.45 9.02
N ARG A 29 16.59 -24.47 9.64
CA ARG A 29 15.61 -23.37 9.72
C ARG A 29 15.67 -22.42 8.52
N ALA A 30 15.08 -22.80 7.40
CA ALA A 30 14.87 -21.93 6.26
C ALA A 30 14.17 -20.64 6.73
N ARG A 31 14.90 -19.54 6.82
CA ARG A 31 14.33 -18.24 7.18
C ARG A 31 13.43 -17.83 6.03
N LYS A 32 12.15 -17.69 6.32
CA LYS A 32 11.20 -17.14 5.36
C LYS A 32 11.75 -15.81 4.85
N PRO A 33 11.69 -15.52 3.54
CA PRO A 33 12.13 -14.23 3.00
C PRO A 33 11.37 -13.08 3.66
N CYS A 34 12.03 -11.95 3.80
CA CYS A 34 11.47 -10.78 4.47
C CYS A 34 10.92 -9.80 3.44
N LEU A 35 9.66 -9.42 3.58
CA LEU A 35 9.00 -8.37 2.84
C LEU A 35 8.84 -7.15 3.76
N THR A 36 9.40 -6.01 3.36
CA THR A 36 9.34 -4.80 4.18
C THR A 36 8.12 -3.95 3.82
N PHE A 37 7.17 -3.84 4.74
CA PHE A 37 6.07 -2.88 4.62
C PHE A 37 6.53 -1.47 4.99
N ILE A 38 6.45 -0.56 4.03
CA ILE A 38 6.87 0.82 4.20
C ILE A 38 5.66 1.66 4.54
N THR A 39 5.59 2.14 5.77
CA THR A 39 4.54 3.02 6.23
C THR A 39 5.05 3.97 7.30
N GLY A 40 4.60 5.22 7.26
CA GLY A 40 4.77 6.18 8.34
C GLY A 40 3.62 6.15 9.37
N ASN A 41 2.59 5.31 9.12
CA ASN A 41 1.38 5.23 9.94
C ASN A 41 1.37 3.97 10.80
N ASN A 42 1.51 4.15 12.12
CA ASN A 42 1.53 3.04 13.07
C ASN A 42 0.23 2.22 13.06
N LYS A 43 -0.93 2.85 12.84
CA LYS A 43 -2.22 2.15 12.77
C LYS A 43 -2.28 1.19 11.59
N LYS A 44 -1.84 1.64 10.40
CA LYS A 44 -1.75 0.77 9.23
C LYS A 44 -0.82 -0.41 9.46
N LEU A 45 0.29 -0.18 10.16
CA LEU A 45 1.21 -1.23 10.54
C LEU A 45 0.54 -2.28 11.43
N GLU A 46 -0.15 -1.85 12.48
CA GLU A 46 -0.87 -2.75 13.39
C GLU A 46 -1.96 -3.55 12.67
N GLU A 47 -2.69 -2.93 11.75
CA GLU A 47 -3.71 -3.59 10.92
C GLU A 47 -3.09 -4.68 10.04
N VAL A 48 -2.01 -4.36 9.33
CA VAL A 48 -1.30 -5.33 8.49
C VAL A 48 -0.73 -6.46 9.33
N GLN A 49 -0.14 -6.17 10.48
CA GLN A 49 0.39 -7.19 11.38
C GLN A 49 -0.70 -8.11 11.95
N LYS A 50 -1.88 -7.57 12.26
CA LYS A 50 -3.03 -8.38 12.71
C LYS A 50 -3.53 -9.32 11.61
N ILE A 51 -3.63 -8.83 10.38
CA ILE A 51 -4.10 -9.63 9.24
C ILE A 51 -3.08 -10.74 8.94
N VAL A 52 -1.80 -10.38 8.85
CA VAL A 52 -0.71 -11.29 8.49
C VAL A 52 -0.36 -12.25 9.64
N GLY A 53 -0.42 -11.77 10.88
CA GLY A 53 -0.10 -12.58 12.06
C GLY A 53 -1.12 -13.69 12.35
N GLN A 54 -2.30 -13.63 11.73
CA GLN A 54 -3.31 -14.67 11.80
C GLN A 54 -3.07 -15.81 10.80
N ASP A 55 -2.25 -15.57 9.79
CA ASP A 55 -1.96 -16.50 8.70
C ASP A 55 -0.50 -17.02 8.83
N ASN A 56 -0.34 -18.10 9.58
CA ASN A 56 0.97 -18.72 9.81
C ASN A 56 1.54 -19.41 8.55
N ASP A 57 0.76 -19.53 7.48
CA ASP A 57 1.12 -20.26 6.25
C ASP A 57 1.74 -19.35 5.18
N LEU A 58 1.89 -18.07 5.45
CA LEU A 58 2.57 -17.17 4.50
C LEU A 58 4.02 -17.63 4.26
N PRO A 59 4.45 -17.68 3.00
CA PRO A 59 5.81 -18.10 2.63
C PRO A 59 6.88 -17.04 2.97
N TYR A 60 6.50 -15.90 3.53
CA TYR A 60 7.37 -14.79 3.87
C TYR A 60 7.01 -14.18 5.22
N VAL A 61 7.95 -13.43 5.78
CA VAL A 61 7.74 -12.62 6.99
C VAL A 61 7.54 -11.17 6.57
N ILE A 62 6.51 -10.53 7.09
CA ILE A 62 6.32 -9.09 6.89
C ILE A 62 6.97 -8.35 8.05
N THR A 63 7.92 -7.49 7.72
CA THR A 63 8.49 -6.50 8.63
C THR A 63 8.01 -5.11 8.24
N SER A 64 8.22 -4.14 9.10
CA SER A 64 7.90 -2.76 8.77
C SER A 64 9.10 -1.85 8.96
N ARG A 65 9.15 -0.82 8.12
CA ARG A 65 10.15 0.21 8.25
C ARG A 65 9.54 1.57 7.92
N LYS A 66 9.79 2.54 8.79
CA LYS A 66 9.49 3.94 8.47
C LYS A 66 10.56 4.45 7.53
N VAL A 67 10.14 4.88 6.35
CA VAL A 67 11.00 5.52 5.35
C VAL A 67 10.35 6.85 4.98
N ASP A 68 11.12 7.91 5.05
CA ASP A 68 10.66 9.23 4.63
C ASP A 68 10.69 9.29 3.11
N LEU A 69 9.51 9.26 2.51
CA LEU A 69 9.31 9.35 1.06
C LEU A 69 8.71 10.71 0.72
N PRO A 70 9.05 11.27 -0.45
CA PRO A 70 8.43 12.51 -0.89
C PRO A 70 6.94 12.32 -1.11
N GLU A 71 6.16 13.36 -0.83
CA GLU A 71 4.75 13.41 -1.22
C GLU A 71 4.68 13.81 -2.69
N LEU A 72 4.28 12.85 -3.52
CA LEU A 72 4.22 13.00 -4.97
C LEU A 72 2.86 13.51 -5.42
N GLN A 73 2.85 14.19 -6.57
CA GLN A 73 1.63 14.64 -7.23
C GLN A 73 1.41 13.83 -8.51
N GLY A 74 0.16 13.52 -8.81
CA GLY A 74 -0.20 12.82 -10.04
C GLY A 74 -1.34 11.84 -9.86
N ASP A 75 -1.42 10.89 -10.77
CA ASP A 75 -2.36 9.78 -10.71
C ASP A 75 -2.03 8.84 -9.53
N PRO A 76 -3.02 8.33 -8.78
CA PRO A 76 -2.78 7.48 -7.62
C PRO A 76 -1.93 6.24 -7.91
N ILE A 77 -2.09 5.64 -9.11
CA ILE A 77 -1.32 4.46 -9.50
C ILE A 77 0.14 4.83 -9.76
N GLU A 78 0.38 5.92 -10.46
CA GLU A 78 1.74 6.40 -10.75
C GLU A 78 2.46 6.85 -9.48
N ILE A 79 1.74 7.51 -8.56
CA ILE A 79 2.25 7.86 -7.23
C ILE A 79 2.68 6.60 -6.47
N ALA A 80 1.81 5.56 -6.43
CA ALA A 80 2.10 4.32 -5.72
C ALA A 80 3.31 3.58 -6.30
N LYS A 81 3.42 3.50 -7.62
CA LYS A 81 4.57 2.89 -8.31
C LYS A 81 5.87 3.61 -7.96
N GLU A 82 5.88 4.93 -8.06
CA GLU A 82 7.09 5.71 -7.81
C GLU A 82 7.48 5.69 -6.31
N LYS A 83 6.53 5.79 -5.40
CA LYS A 83 6.80 5.62 -3.96
C LYS A 83 7.40 4.25 -3.68
N CYS A 84 6.87 3.19 -4.29
CA CYS A 84 7.39 1.83 -4.12
C CYS A 84 8.83 1.69 -4.66
N ARG A 85 9.11 2.25 -5.83
CA ARG A 85 10.45 2.28 -6.41
C ARG A 85 11.45 3.01 -5.51
N LEU A 86 11.08 4.20 -5.02
CA LEU A 86 11.93 4.97 -4.10
C LEU A 86 12.13 4.25 -2.76
N ALA A 87 11.11 3.56 -2.28
CA ALA A 87 11.20 2.75 -1.06
C ALA A 87 12.21 1.61 -1.24
N ALA A 88 12.12 0.88 -2.36
CA ALA A 88 13.04 -0.24 -2.67
C ALA A 88 14.50 0.19 -2.68
N GLN A 89 14.79 1.33 -3.28
CA GLN A 89 16.15 1.88 -3.29
C GLN A 89 16.69 2.15 -1.87
N ARG A 90 15.81 2.56 -0.95
CA ARG A 90 16.19 2.87 0.44
C ARG A 90 16.31 1.64 1.32
N VAL A 91 15.47 0.62 1.11
CA VAL A 91 15.53 -0.62 1.89
C VAL A 91 16.47 -1.65 1.28
N ARG A 92 16.82 -1.51 0.00
CA ARG A 92 17.67 -2.41 -0.80
C ARG A 92 17.14 -3.84 -0.79
N GLY A 93 15.85 -3.99 -1.03
CA GLY A 93 15.19 -5.30 -1.03
C GLY A 93 13.70 -5.22 -1.29
N PRO A 94 13.02 -6.37 -1.20
CA PRO A 94 11.59 -6.45 -1.41
C PRO A 94 10.82 -5.53 -0.48
N CYS A 95 9.93 -4.73 -1.04
CA CYS A 95 9.09 -3.86 -0.23
C CYS A 95 7.68 -3.70 -0.79
N LEU A 96 6.80 -3.31 0.10
CA LEU A 96 5.39 -3.04 -0.10
C LEU A 96 5.10 -1.62 0.38
N THR A 97 4.43 -0.83 -0.44
CA THR A 97 3.89 0.48 -0.06
C THR A 97 2.38 0.47 -0.23
N GLU A 98 1.70 1.28 0.56
CA GLU A 98 0.27 1.45 0.50
C GLU A 98 -0.06 2.94 0.59
N ASP A 99 -0.95 3.40 -0.26
CA ASP A 99 -1.44 4.77 -0.26
C ASP A 99 -2.96 4.78 -0.33
N THR A 100 -3.60 5.56 0.53
CA THR A 100 -5.06 5.66 0.62
C THR A 100 -5.50 7.07 0.26
N SER A 101 -6.45 7.16 -0.65
CA SER A 101 -7.11 8.37 -1.13
C SER A 101 -8.54 8.45 -0.61
N LEU A 102 -9.04 9.65 -0.36
CA LEU A 102 -10.48 9.92 -0.21
C LEU A 102 -10.97 10.66 -1.43
N CYS A 103 -11.99 10.09 -2.06
CA CYS A 103 -12.51 10.57 -3.34
C CYS A 103 -13.99 10.94 -3.21
N PHE A 104 -14.33 12.21 -3.44
CA PHE A 104 -15.69 12.67 -3.49
C PHE A 104 -16.26 12.52 -4.90
N ASN A 105 -17.43 11.89 -5.05
CA ASN A 105 -18.06 11.69 -6.36
C ASN A 105 -18.41 13.03 -7.02
N ALA A 106 -18.93 13.97 -6.25
CA ALA A 106 -19.27 15.32 -6.74
C ALA A 106 -18.04 16.12 -7.25
N LEU A 107 -16.84 15.75 -6.80
CA LEU A 107 -15.59 16.40 -7.21
C LEU A 107 -14.75 15.50 -8.15
N ASN A 108 -15.38 14.55 -8.83
CA ASN A 108 -14.74 13.63 -9.78
C ASN A 108 -13.47 12.94 -9.20
N GLY A 109 -13.56 12.52 -7.92
CA GLY A 109 -12.49 11.82 -7.24
C GLY A 109 -11.51 12.69 -6.44
N MET A 110 -11.66 14.02 -6.48
CA MET A 110 -10.87 14.90 -5.62
C MET A 110 -11.41 14.87 -4.16
N PRO A 111 -10.57 15.10 -3.14
CA PRO A 111 -9.14 15.43 -3.19
C PRO A 111 -8.22 14.26 -3.56
N GLY A 112 -8.73 13.02 -3.61
CA GLY A 112 -7.93 11.86 -4.02
C GLY A 112 -6.67 11.66 -3.17
N PRO A 113 -5.50 11.50 -3.79
CA PRO A 113 -4.23 11.28 -3.08
C PRO A 113 -3.78 12.51 -2.25
N TYR A 114 -4.39 13.67 -2.46
CA TYR A 114 -4.06 14.89 -1.72
C TYR A 114 -4.80 15.01 -0.39
N ILE A 115 -5.61 14.03 -0.02
CA ILE A 115 -6.46 14.05 1.19
C ILE A 115 -5.72 14.44 2.46
N LYS A 116 -4.46 14.04 2.61
CA LYS A 116 -3.63 14.40 3.77
C LYS A 116 -3.56 15.91 3.96
N TRP A 117 -3.25 16.65 2.88
CA TRP A 117 -3.13 18.10 2.92
C TRP A 117 -4.46 18.78 3.19
N PHE A 118 -5.54 18.29 2.59
CA PHE A 118 -6.87 18.81 2.81
C PHE A 118 -7.33 18.57 4.25
N LEU A 119 -7.10 17.38 4.78
CA LEU A 119 -7.46 17.04 6.16
C LEU A 119 -6.67 17.91 7.16
N ASP A 120 -5.37 18.07 6.94
CA ASP A 120 -4.50 18.87 7.79
C ASP A 120 -4.89 20.37 7.81
N LYS A 121 -5.34 20.89 6.66
CA LYS A 121 -5.67 22.32 6.52
C LYS A 121 -7.11 22.67 6.80
N CYS A 122 -8.03 21.82 6.43
CA CYS A 122 -9.47 22.08 6.49
C CYS A 122 -10.18 21.30 7.60
N GLY A 123 -9.57 20.22 8.09
CA GLY A 123 -10.22 19.30 9.02
C GLY A 123 -11.42 18.58 8.40
N HIS A 124 -12.11 17.78 9.20
CA HIS A 124 -13.31 17.04 8.75
C HIS A 124 -14.45 17.99 8.37
N ASP A 125 -14.66 19.07 9.12
CA ASP A 125 -15.71 20.06 8.82
C ASP A 125 -15.46 20.78 7.51
N GLY A 126 -14.21 21.13 7.21
CA GLY A 126 -13.85 21.75 5.94
C GLY A 126 -14.09 20.83 4.75
N LEU A 127 -13.73 19.55 4.89
CA LEU A 127 -14.01 18.53 3.86
C LEU A 127 -15.52 18.40 3.59
N ASN A 128 -16.35 18.37 4.64
CA ASN A 128 -17.80 18.31 4.49
C ASN A 128 -18.36 19.59 3.84
N ARG A 129 -17.84 20.75 4.21
CA ARG A 129 -18.26 22.05 3.64
C ARG A 129 -17.91 22.19 2.17
N MET A 130 -16.84 21.53 1.69
CA MET A 130 -16.51 21.53 0.26
C MET A 130 -17.63 20.96 -0.60
N LEU A 131 -18.46 20.07 -0.04
CA LEU A 131 -19.60 19.47 -0.73
C LEU A 131 -20.90 20.27 -0.57
N SER A 132 -20.93 21.39 0.16
CA SER A 132 -22.18 22.10 0.50
C SER A 132 -23.01 22.50 -0.73
N GLY A 133 -22.38 22.88 -1.83
CA GLY A 133 -23.03 23.28 -3.08
C GLY A 133 -23.38 22.12 -4.05
N PHE A 134 -23.10 20.88 -3.70
CA PHE A 134 -23.39 19.72 -4.53
C PHE A 134 -24.55 18.91 -3.93
N ASP A 135 -25.37 18.28 -4.77
CA ASP A 135 -26.42 17.35 -4.31
C ASP A 135 -25.82 16.03 -3.84
N ASP A 136 -24.84 15.51 -4.59
CA ASP A 136 -24.13 14.29 -4.23
C ASP A 136 -23.10 14.57 -3.12
N LYS A 137 -23.30 13.94 -1.96
CA LYS A 137 -22.41 13.99 -0.79
C LYS A 137 -21.62 12.70 -0.62
N THR A 138 -21.70 11.79 -1.58
CA THR A 138 -21.06 10.48 -1.46
C THR A 138 -19.57 10.53 -1.72
N ALA A 139 -18.85 9.60 -1.10
CA ALA A 139 -17.41 9.46 -1.22
C ALA A 139 -17.03 7.98 -1.21
N TYR A 140 -15.83 7.71 -1.70
CA TYR A 140 -15.22 6.39 -1.57
C TYR A 140 -13.76 6.53 -1.15
N ALA A 141 -13.26 5.50 -0.46
CA ALA A 141 -11.85 5.35 -0.20
C ALA A 141 -11.24 4.47 -1.30
N GLN A 142 -10.11 4.91 -1.84
CA GLN A 142 -9.31 4.15 -2.78
C GLN A 142 -7.96 3.84 -2.17
N THR A 143 -7.62 2.57 -2.08
CA THR A 143 -6.31 2.13 -1.61
C THR A 143 -5.54 1.51 -2.77
N VAL A 144 -4.33 1.98 -3.00
CA VAL A 144 -3.40 1.43 -3.98
C VAL A 144 -2.23 0.81 -3.23
N VAL A 145 -2.01 -0.48 -3.49
CA VAL A 145 -0.88 -1.23 -2.94
C VAL A 145 0.11 -1.48 -4.07
N ALA A 146 1.36 -1.13 -3.87
CA ALA A 146 2.45 -1.38 -4.80
C ALA A 146 3.52 -2.26 -4.16
N PHE A 147 4.03 -3.21 -4.93
CA PHE A 147 5.04 -4.17 -4.51
C PHE A 147 6.21 -4.19 -5.49
N THR A 148 7.41 -4.37 -4.96
CA THR A 148 8.61 -4.65 -5.76
C THR A 148 9.54 -5.60 -5.01
N ILE A 149 10.30 -6.37 -5.79
CA ILE A 149 11.34 -7.28 -5.27
C ILE A 149 12.66 -6.59 -4.97
N GLY A 150 12.78 -5.31 -5.26
CA GLY A 150 14.01 -4.54 -5.26
C GLY A 150 14.57 -4.35 -6.68
N GLU A 151 15.63 -3.59 -6.79
CA GLU A 151 16.41 -3.44 -8.03
C GLU A 151 17.47 -4.54 -8.13
#